data_a5220ca24995570a68daa0141d321f3d
#
_entry.id   a5220ca24995570a68daa0141d321f3d
#
_cell.length_a   1.000
_cell.length_b   1.000
_cell.length_c   1.000
_cell.angle_alpha   90.00
_cell.angle_beta   90.00
_cell.angle_gamma   90.00
#
_symmetry.space_group_name_H-M   'P 1'
#
loop_
_entity.id
_entity.type
_entity.pdbx_description
1 polymer ?
#
loop_
_entity_poly.entity_id
_entity_poly.type
_entity_poly.pdbx_seq_one_letter_code
_entity_poly.pdbx_strand_id
1 'polypeptide(L)'
;MEGALQDVCWQKYSNYMSDDIKYLELLSRSFPTIQSASTEITNLEAILNLPKGTEHFLTDLHGEYDAFQHILKNASGVIKIKVEEVFGHTIREQEKRELCALIYYPESKLKQVKEREGDNINDWYTITLVQIVKILEAVSSKYTRSKVRKALPEEYSYIIQELLHESSSQPDKQKYINAILDSII
;
A
#
# COMPACT_ATOMS: atom_id res chain seq x y z
N MET A 1 -34.92 -47.74 15.97
CA MET A 1 -34.77 -46.27 15.78
C MET A 1 -33.30 -45.78 15.81
N GLU A 2 -32.40 -46.54 16.41
CA GLU A 2 -30.96 -46.17 16.47
C GLU A 2 -30.19 -46.27 15.14
N GLY A 3 -30.55 -47.23 14.25
CA GLY A 3 -29.85 -47.40 12.97
C GLY A 3 -30.00 -46.23 11.98
N ALA A 4 -31.18 -45.61 11.93
CA ALA A 4 -31.45 -44.49 11.02
C ALA A 4 -30.71 -43.18 11.37
N LEU A 5 -30.40 -42.96 12.65
CA LEU A 5 -29.62 -41.80 13.11
C LEU A 5 -28.13 -41.96 12.83
N GLN A 6 -27.62 -43.18 12.88
CA GLN A 6 -26.22 -43.47 12.53
C GLN A 6 -25.97 -43.28 11.05
N ASP A 7 -26.87 -43.74 10.17
CA ASP A 7 -26.73 -43.59 8.72
C ASP A 7 -26.77 -42.12 8.26
N VAL A 8 -27.61 -41.31 8.87
CA VAL A 8 -27.68 -39.87 8.57
C VAL A 8 -26.40 -39.14 9.02
N CYS A 9 -25.81 -39.55 10.14
CA CYS A 9 -24.57 -38.95 10.65
C CYS A 9 -23.40 -39.33 9.73
N TRP A 10 -23.26 -40.57 9.32
CA TRP A 10 -22.23 -41.04 8.39
C TRP A 10 -22.34 -40.41 7.00
N GLN A 11 -23.55 -40.24 6.46
CA GLN A 11 -23.80 -39.54 5.20
C GLN A 11 -23.40 -38.07 5.26
N LYS A 12 -23.67 -37.40 6.37
CA LYS A 12 -23.28 -36.00 6.58
C LYS A 12 -21.74 -35.86 6.66
N TYR A 13 -21.06 -36.74 7.38
CA TYR A 13 -19.59 -36.78 7.46
C TYR A 13 -18.95 -37.11 6.09
N SER A 14 -19.53 -38.04 5.34
CA SER A 14 -19.04 -38.41 3.99
C SER A 14 -19.16 -37.26 3.00
N ASN A 15 -20.22 -36.47 3.06
CA ASN A 15 -20.39 -35.30 2.21
C ASN A 15 -19.41 -34.17 2.57
N TYR A 16 -19.15 -33.93 3.85
CA TYR A 16 -18.12 -32.98 4.29
C TYR A 16 -16.73 -33.39 3.81
N MET A 17 -16.35 -34.65 3.97
CA MET A 17 -15.05 -35.16 3.45
C MET A 17 -14.94 -35.06 1.92
N SER A 18 -16.04 -35.26 1.19
CA SER A 18 -16.05 -35.14 -0.28
C SER A 18 -15.83 -33.69 -0.73
N ASP A 19 -16.41 -32.71 -0.06
CA ASP A 19 -16.25 -31.32 -0.39
C ASP A 19 -14.88 -30.80 0.01
N ASP A 20 -14.31 -31.25 1.13
CA ASP A 20 -12.94 -30.95 1.54
C ASP A 20 -11.92 -31.52 0.52
N ILE A 21 -12.13 -32.73 -0.01
CA ILE A 21 -11.25 -33.31 -1.03
C ILE A 21 -11.29 -32.49 -2.32
N LYS A 22 -12.46 -32.10 -2.78
CA LYS A 22 -12.58 -31.23 -3.97
C LYS A 22 -11.91 -29.89 -3.78
N TYR A 23 -12.02 -29.31 -2.58
CA TYR A 23 -11.35 -28.06 -2.23
C TYR A 23 -9.81 -28.23 -2.22
N LEU A 24 -9.31 -29.33 -1.63
CA LEU A 24 -7.89 -29.65 -1.64
C LEU A 24 -7.36 -29.94 -3.06
N GLU A 25 -8.14 -30.60 -3.92
CA GLU A 25 -7.80 -30.78 -5.33
C GLU A 25 -7.70 -29.43 -6.07
N LEU A 26 -8.58 -28.49 -5.75
CA LEU A 26 -8.52 -27.14 -6.33
C LEU A 26 -7.28 -26.39 -5.85
N LEU A 27 -6.96 -26.46 -4.54
CA LEU A 27 -5.75 -25.86 -3.98
C LEU A 27 -4.47 -26.48 -4.54
N SER A 28 -4.46 -27.79 -4.81
CA SER A 28 -3.29 -28.46 -5.37
C SER A 28 -2.87 -27.96 -6.76
N ARG A 29 -3.79 -27.35 -7.51
CA ARG A 29 -3.47 -26.70 -8.79
C ARG A 29 -2.66 -25.42 -8.60
N SER A 30 -2.92 -24.69 -7.51
CA SER A 30 -2.18 -23.46 -7.16
C SER A 30 -0.89 -23.76 -6.39
N PHE A 31 -0.89 -24.85 -5.61
CA PHE A 31 0.22 -25.28 -4.76
C PHE A 31 0.59 -26.76 -5.04
N PRO A 32 1.21 -27.04 -6.21
CA PRO A 32 1.41 -28.41 -6.67
C PRO A 32 2.46 -29.20 -5.92
N THR A 33 3.24 -28.57 -5.05
CA THR A 33 4.29 -29.23 -4.25
C THR A 33 4.15 -28.91 -2.76
N ILE A 34 4.67 -29.78 -1.92
CA ILE A 34 4.73 -29.57 -0.46
C ILE A 34 5.48 -28.26 -0.16
N GLN A 35 6.55 -27.96 -0.88
CA GLN A 35 7.34 -26.75 -0.69
C GLN A 35 6.51 -25.50 -1.00
N SER A 36 5.79 -25.49 -2.11
CA SER A 36 4.93 -24.33 -2.48
C SER A 36 3.81 -24.13 -1.47
N ALA A 37 3.17 -25.20 -1.01
CA ALA A 37 2.13 -25.14 0.01
C ALA A 37 2.70 -24.65 1.36
N SER A 38 3.83 -25.19 1.81
CA SER A 38 4.48 -24.78 3.06
C SER A 38 4.92 -23.31 3.02
N THR A 39 5.46 -22.84 1.89
CA THR A 39 5.84 -21.44 1.71
C THR A 39 4.62 -20.53 1.83
N GLU A 40 3.49 -20.89 1.20
CA GLU A 40 2.28 -20.10 1.28
C GLU A 40 1.66 -20.11 2.69
N ILE A 41 1.65 -21.26 3.38
CA ILE A 41 1.20 -21.34 4.78
C ILE A 41 2.04 -20.39 5.65
N THR A 42 3.36 -20.45 5.55
CA THR A 42 4.25 -19.55 6.30
C THR A 42 4.00 -18.09 5.98
N ASN A 43 3.78 -17.75 4.69
CA ASN A 43 3.44 -16.40 4.25
C ASN A 43 2.10 -15.93 4.85
N LEU A 44 1.07 -16.77 4.81
CA LEU A 44 -0.25 -16.44 5.35
C LEU A 44 -0.21 -16.29 6.88
N GLU A 45 0.50 -17.15 7.59
CA GLU A 45 0.70 -17.03 9.03
C GLU A 45 1.41 -15.70 9.39
N ALA A 46 2.43 -15.33 8.62
CA ALA A 46 3.11 -14.05 8.81
C ALA A 46 2.17 -12.87 8.55
N ILE A 47 1.33 -12.93 7.49
CA ILE A 47 0.35 -11.90 7.15
C ILE A 47 -0.71 -11.74 8.26
N LEU A 48 -1.16 -12.81 8.88
CA LEU A 48 -2.11 -12.76 10.00
C LEU A 48 -1.59 -11.98 11.21
N ASN A 49 -0.27 -11.90 11.37
CA ASN A 49 0.39 -11.16 12.44
C ASN A 49 0.74 -9.70 12.07
N LEU A 50 0.45 -9.27 10.83
CA LEU A 50 0.65 -7.87 10.44
C LEU A 50 -0.39 -6.96 11.11
N PRO A 51 -0.01 -5.73 11.45
CA PRO A 51 -0.97 -4.73 11.90
C PRO A 51 -2.10 -4.56 10.89
N LYS A 52 -3.34 -4.57 11.36
CA LYS A 52 -4.50 -4.27 10.51
C LYS A 52 -4.44 -2.81 10.05
N GLY A 53 -4.91 -2.55 8.83
CA GLY A 53 -5.15 -1.20 8.35
C GLY A 53 -6.29 -0.53 9.14
N THR A 54 -6.40 0.79 9.02
CA THR A 54 -7.53 1.54 9.55
C THR A 54 -8.77 1.23 8.69
N GLU A 55 -9.85 0.84 9.33
CA GLU A 55 -11.15 0.64 8.69
C GLU A 55 -12.02 1.87 8.96
N HIS A 56 -12.65 2.40 7.91
CA HIS A 56 -13.54 3.55 7.99
C HIS A 56 -14.98 3.12 7.68
N PHE A 57 -15.88 3.40 8.59
CA PHE A 57 -17.30 3.13 8.43
C PHE A 57 -18.01 4.44 8.09
N LEU A 58 -18.69 4.46 6.96
CA LEU A 58 -19.46 5.60 6.46
C LEU A 58 -20.92 5.18 6.33
N THR A 59 -21.81 6.02 6.82
CA THR A 59 -23.25 5.85 6.67
C THR A 59 -23.81 7.10 6.00
N ASP A 60 -24.89 6.94 5.27
CA ASP A 60 -25.75 8.06 4.85
C ASP A 60 -25.05 9.15 4.03
N LEU A 61 -24.73 8.80 2.80
CA LEU A 61 -23.97 9.70 1.90
C LEU A 61 -24.81 10.80 1.26
N HIS A 62 -26.14 10.69 1.23
CA HIS A 62 -27.09 11.66 0.69
C HIS A 62 -26.76 12.24 -0.71
N GLY A 63 -25.97 11.51 -1.51
CA GLY A 63 -25.53 12.00 -2.82
C GLY A 63 -24.43 13.06 -2.79
N GLU A 64 -23.84 13.35 -1.63
CA GLU A 64 -22.75 14.33 -1.43
C GLU A 64 -21.41 13.79 -1.97
N TYR A 65 -21.28 13.78 -3.29
CA TYR A 65 -20.12 13.20 -3.99
C TYR A 65 -18.79 13.83 -3.56
N ASP A 66 -18.71 15.16 -3.54
CA ASP A 66 -17.46 15.87 -3.24
C ASP A 66 -17.00 15.64 -1.79
N ALA A 67 -17.94 15.67 -0.84
CA ALA A 67 -17.68 15.36 0.56
C ALA A 67 -17.20 13.92 0.73
N PHE A 68 -17.82 12.97 0.05
CA PHE A 68 -17.43 11.56 0.07
C PHE A 68 -16.03 11.35 -0.52
N GLN A 69 -15.75 11.94 -1.68
CA GLN A 69 -14.43 11.90 -2.29
C GLN A 69 -13.35 12.50 -1.39
N HIS A 70 -13.66 13.59 -0.70
CA HIS A 70 -12.75 14.20 0.27
C HIS A 70 -12.43 13.23 1.42
N ILE A 71 -13.43 12.56 1.98
CA ILE A 71 -13.24 11.57 3.05
C ILE A 71 -12.40 10.38 2.56
N LEU A 72 -12.68 9.85 1.36
CA LEU A 72 -11.90 8.76 0.77
C LEU A 72 -10.43 9.12 0.59
N LYS A 73 -10.14 10.33 0.11
CA LYS A 73 -8.77 10.81 -0.10
C LYS A 73 -8.06 11.12 1.22
N ASN A 74 -8.77 11.67 2.18
CA ASN A 74 -8.18 12.17 3.43
C ASN A 74 -8.00 11.08 4.49
N ALA A 75 -8.78 10.00 4.41
CA ALA A 75 -8.67 8.81 5.25
C ALA A 75 -8.30 9.12 6.73
N SER A 76 -9.07 9.97 7.42
CA SER A 76 -8.83 10.42 8.80
C SER A 76 -7.56 11.29 9.04
N GLY A 77 -6.99 11.86 7.99
CA GLY A 77 -5.83 12.77 8.12
C GLY A 77 -4.51 12.06 8.42
N VAL A 78 -4.40 10.77 8.13
CA VAL A 78 -3.19 9.96 8.39
C VAL A 78 -1.96 10.55 7.71
N ILE A 79 -2.10 11.10 6.49
CA ILE A 79 -0.96 11.70 5.78
C ILE A 79 -0.41 12.90 6.56
N LYS A 80 -1.26 13.76 7.12
CA LYS A 80 -0.81 14.89 7.94
C LYS A 80 -0.01 14.41 9.15
N ILE A 81 -0.47 13.35 9.82
CA ILE A 81 0.24 12.74 10.95
C ILE A 81 1.61 12.23 10.49
N LYS A 82 1.66 11.52 9.36
CA LYS A 82 2.91 10.97 8.82
C LYS A 82 3.88 12.06 8.35
N VAL A 83 3.40 13.11 7.73
CA VAL A 83 4.22 14.28 7.39
C VAL A 83 4.84 14.90 8.63
N GLU A 84 4.07 15.04 9.72
CA GLU A 84 4.58 15.56 10.99
C GLU A 84 5.60 14.61 11.64
N GLU A 85 5.34 13.29 11.63
CA GLU A 85 6.27 12.29 12.16
C GLU A 85 7.60 12.27 11.40
N VAL A 86 7.58 12.38 10.07
CA VAL A 86 8.77 12.29 9.21
C VAL A 86 9.58 13.57 9.25
N PHE A 87 8.93 14.71 9.18
CA PHE A 87 9.61 15.99 9.00
C PHE A 87 9.73 16.83 10.27
N GLY A 88 8.82 16.69 11.24
CA GLY A 88 8.86 17.45 12.47
C GLY A 88 9.15 18.94 12.23
N HIS A 89 10.28 19.42 12.71
CA HIS A 89 10.72 20.82 12.52
C HIS A 89 11.70 21.01 11.34
N THR A 90 11.96 19.98 10.54
CA THR A 90 12.96 20.06 9.45
C THR A 90 12.47 20.84 8.23
N ILE A 91 11.17 20.93 8.02
CA ILE A 91 10.53 21.75 6.98
C ILE A 91 9.49 22.68 7.61
N ARG A 92 9.16 23.76 6.91
CA ARG A 92 8.20 24.76 7.39
C ARG A 92 6.78 24.23 7.40
N GLU A 93 5.93 24.76 8.28
CA GLU A 93 4.51 24.39 8.35
C GLU A 93 3.75 24.60 7.04
N GLN A 94 4.14 25.63 6.27
CA GLN A 94 3.57 25.88 4.95
C GLN A 94 3.94 24.77 3.96
N GLU A 95 5.19 24.32 3.97
CA GLU A 95 5.68 23.23 3.10
C GLU A 95 4.98 21.90 3.44
N LYS A 96 4.78 21.59 4.72
CA LYS A 96 4.00 20.42 5.18
C LYS A 96 2.57 20.45 4.63
N ARG A 97 1.91 21.60 4.72
CA ARG A 97 0.54 21.79 4.20
C ARG A 97 0.49 21.62 2.67
N GLU A 98 1.47 22.19 1.97
CA GLU A 98 1.58 22.05 0.52
C GLU A 98 1.81 20.59 0.11
N LEU A 99 2.65 19.87 0.83
CA LEU A 99 2.92 18.45 0.61
C LEU A 99 1.67 17.59 0.86
N CYS A 100 0.94 17.83 1.94
CA CYS A 100 -0.35 17.18 2.18
C CYS A 100 -1.36 17.49 1.07
N ALA A 101 -1.46 18.76 0.65
CA ALA A 101 -2.37 19.16 -0.42
C ALA A 101 -2.01 18.50 -1.76
N LEU A 102 -0.71 18.33 -2.05
CA LEU A 102 -0.24 17.63 -3.23
C LEU A 102 -0.62 16.14 -3.21
N ILE A 103 -0.45 15.47 -2.06
CA ILE A 103 -0.79 14.05 -1.93
C ILE A 103 -2.29 13.81 -2.06
N TYR A 104 -3.13 14.67 -1.48
CA TYR A 104 -4.58 14.53 -1.54
C TYR A 104 -5.19 15.00 -2.87
N TYR A 105 -4.64 16.06 -3.48
CA TYR A 105 -5.18 16.72 -4.67
C TYR A 105 -4.08 17.04 -5.69
N PRO A 106 -3.39 16.00 -6.24
CA PRO A 106 -2.19 16.18 -7.06
C PRO A 106 -2.44 17.06 -8.28
N GLU A 107 -3.51 16.84 -9.02
CA GLU A 107 -3.80 17.60 -10.25
C GLU A 107 -3.96 19.09 -10.01
N SER A 108 -4.80 19.45 -9.03
CA SER A 108 -5.07 20.85 -8.68
C SER A 108 -3.84 21.54 -8.11
N LYS A 109 -3.07 20.83 -7.27
CA LYS A 109 -1.87 21.41 -6.66
C LYS A 109 -0.74 21.56 -7.65
N LEU A 110 -0.51 20.57 -8.52
CA LEU A 110 0.51 20.65 -9.58
C LEU A 110 0.25 21.82 -10.54
N LYS A 111 -1.00 22.08 -10.89
CA LYS A 111 -1.34 23.25 -11.73
C LYS A 111 -0.90 24.55 -11.08
N GLN A 112 -1.24 24.76 -9.79
CA GLN A 112 -0.86 25.95 -9.03
C GLN A 112 0.66 26.08 -8.92
N VAL A 113 1.36 24.97 -8.67
CA VAL A 113 2.82 24.96 -8.54
C VAL A 113 3.50 25.28 -9.86
N LYS A 114 3.06 24.71 -10.98
CA LYS A 114 3.59 25.04 -12.31
C LYS A 114 3.46 26.53 -12.65
N GLU A 115 2.34 27.14 -12.30
CA GLU A 115 2.13 28.58 -12.49
C GLU A 115 3.04 29.43 -11.59
N ARG A 116 3.36 28.95 -10.37
CA ARG A 116 4.18 29.66 -9.38
C ARG A 116 5.68 29.54 -9.65
N GLU A 117 6.15 28.31 -9.92
CA GLU A 117 7.60 28.01 -10.02
C GLU A 117 8.18 28.34 -11.40
N GLY A 118 7.36 28.31 -12.46
CA GLY A 118 7.83 28.62 -13.82
C GLY A 118 9.07 27.79 -14.20
N ASP A 119 10.17 28.47 -14.48
CA ASP A 119 11.44 27.82 -14.92
C ASP A 119 12.14 27.00 -13.81
N ASN A 120 11.78 27.21 -12.53
CA ASN A 120 12.35 26.49 -11.39
C ASN A 120 11.58 25.20 -11.05
N ILE A 121 10.66 24.79 -11.89
CA ILE A 121 9.77 23.64 -11.62
C ILE A 121 10.54 22.32 -11.43
N ASN A 122 11.67 22.12 -12.10
CA ASN A 122 12.46 20.89 -11.99
C ASN A 122 13.13 20.77 -10.61
N ASP A 123 13.63 21.87 -10.06
CA ASP A 123 14.19 21.89 -8.70
C ASP A 123 13.11 21.56 -7.68
N TRP A 124 11.90 22.11 -7.86
CA TRP A 124 10.76 21.81 -7.02
C TRP A 124 10.37 20.33 -7.11
N TYR A 125 10.34 19.73 -8.31
CA TYR A 125 10.07 18.31 -8.50
C TYR A 125 11.08 17.44 -7.76
N THR A 126 12.37 17.73 -7.90
CA THR A 126 13.43 16.97 -7.24
C THR A 126 13.26 16.96 -5.72
N ILE A 127 13.08 18.13 -5.12
CA ILE A 127 12.88 18.26 -3.66
C ILE A 127 11.60 17.53 -3.22
N THR A 128 10.52 17.75 -3.94
CA THR A 128 9.22 17.19 -3.59
C THR A 128 9.17 15.67 -3.73
N LEU A 129 9.79 15.10 -4.77
CA LEU A 129 9.88 13.65 -4.95
C LEU A 129 10.64 12.99 -3.79
N VAL A 130 11.78 13.56 -3.38
CA VAL A 130 12.53 13.08 -2.20
C VAL A 130 11.66 13.11 -0.94
N GLN A 131 10.87 14.16 -0.75
CA GLN A 131 9.96 14.26 0.39
C GLN A 131 8.84 13.22 0.34
N ILE A 132 8.24 12.98 -0.84
CA ILE A 132 7.20 11.97 -1.04
C ILE A 132 7.75 10.55 -0.79
N VAL A 133 8.96 10.25 -1.29
CA VAL A 133 9.61 8.96 -1.03
C VAL A 133 9.79 8.71 0.47
N LYS A 134 10.25 9.69 1.24
CA LYS A 134 10.37 9.57 2.71
C LYS A 134 9.03 9.29 3.40
N ILE A 135 7.95 9.94 2.96
CA ILE A 135 6.61 9.66 3.49
C ILE A 135 6.19 8.24 3.11
N LEU A 136 6.43 7.83 1.87
CA LEU A 136 6.08 6.50 1.38
C LEU A 136 6.84 5.41 2.14
N GLU A 137 8.13 5.60 2.44
CA GLU A 137 8.91 4.74 3.32
C GLU A 137 8.24 4.61 4.71
N ALA A 138 7.90 5.71 5.34
CA ALA A 138 7.27 5.73 6.66
C ALA A 138 5.88 5.05 6.66
N VAL A 139 5.09 5.24 5.61
CA VAL A 139 3.76 4.62 5.48
C VAL A 139 3.87 3.13 5.18
N SER A 140 4.84 2.75 4.33
CA SER A 140 5.01 1.37 3.89
C SER A 140 5.73 0.47 4.90
N SER A 141 6.47 1.04 5.85
CA SER A 141 7.30 0.31 6.82
C SER A 141 6.59 -0.78 7.62
N LYS A 142 5.29 -0.62 7.85
CA LYS A 142 4.45 -1.58 8.58
C LYS A 142 3.91 -2.73 7.70
N TYR A 143 4.18 -2.72 6.40
CA TYR A 143 3.69 -3.72 5.47
C TYR A 143 4.83 -4.56 4.89
N THR A 144 4.50 -5.77 4.41
CA THR A 144 5.46 -6.59 3.69
C THR A 144 5.78 -5.99 2.31
N ARG A 145 6.98 -6.24 1.80
CA ARG A 145 7.38 -5.82 0.44
C ARG A 145 6.39 -6.28 -0.63
N SER A 146 5.88 -7.51 -0.52
CA SER A 146 4.89 -8.06 -1.45
C SER A 146 3.58 -7.26 -1.43
N LYS A 147 3.12 -6.84 -0.25
CA LYS A 147 1.90 -6.03 -0.12
C LYS A 147 2.10 -4.63 -0.68
N VAL A 148 3.24 -4.00 -0.40
CA VAL A 148 3.61 -2.69 -0.96
C VAL A 148 3.66 -2.76 -2.48
N ARG A 149 4.38 -3.76 -3.05
CA ARG A 149 4.50 -3.93 -4.49
C ARG A 149 3.14 -4.07 -5.20
N LYS A 150 2.21 -4.83 -4.62
CA LYS A 150 0.85 -5.00 -5.18
C LYS A 150 0.01 -3.73 -5.16
N ALA A 151 0.34 -2.77 -4.31
CA ALA A 151 -0.35 -1.48 -4.21
C ALA A 151 0.23 -0.40 -5.13
N LEU A 152 1.43 -0.63 -5.70
CA LEU A 152 2.08 0.30 -6.60
C LEU A 152 1.55 0.14 -8.04
N PRO A 153 1.51 1.24 -8.83
CA PRO A 153 1.25 1.17 -10.26
C PRO A 153 2.24 0.23 -10.94
N GLU A 154 1.77 -0.65 -11.81
CA GLU A 154 2.59 -1.69 -12.43
C GLU A 154 3.78 -1.12 -13.19
N GLU A 155 3.56 -0.05 -13.95
CA GLU A 155 4.56 0.61 -14.79
C GLU A 155 5.72 1.22 -14.00
N TYR A 156 5.45 1.69 -12.79
CA TYR A 156 6.44 2.35 -11.92
C TYR A 156 6.89 1.52 -10.73
N SER A 157 6.32 0.33 -10.57
CA SER A 157 6.51 -0.51 -9.39
C SER A 157 7.99 -0.81 -9.10
N TYR A 158 8.78 -1.11 -10.13
CA TYR A 158 10.20 -1.36 -9.98
C TYR A 158 10.95 -0.11 -9.48
N ILE A 159 10.77 1.03 -10.17
CA ILE A 159 11.44 2.29 -9.85
C ILE A 159 11.11 2.76 -8.42
N ILE A 160 9.83 2.70 -8.04
CA ILE A 160 9.40 3.09 -6.70
C ILE A 160 9.99 2.14 -5.63
N GLN A 161 10.08 0.84 -5.90
CA GLN A 161 10.71 -0.09 -4.99
C GLN A 161 12.21 0.17 -4.80
N GLU A 162 12.94 0.51 -5.87
CA GLU A 162 14.35 0.90 -5.78
C GLU A 162 14.50 2.15 -4.88
N LEU A 163 13.67 3.18 -5.08
CA LEU A 163 13.68 4.38 -4.27
C LEU A 163 13.33 4.12 -2.79
N LEU A 164 12.47 3.14 -2.51
CA LEU A 164 12.05 2.80 -1.14
C LEU A 164 13.06 1.94 -0.37
N HIS A 165 13.89 1.16 -1.07
CA HIS A 165 14.72 0.14 -0.40
C HIS A 165 16.21 0.42 -0.51
N GLU A 166 16.64 1.32 -1.40
CA GLU A 166 18.03 1.70 -1.50
C GLU A 166 18.35 2.83 -0.52
N SER A 167 19.30 2.56 0.35
CA SER A 167 19.74 3.55 1.33
C SER A 167 20.67 4.58 0.69
N SER A 168 20.35 5.85 0.85
CA SER A 168 21.20 6.98 0.45
C SER A 168 22.48 7.15 1.30
N SER A 169 22.72 6.25 2.27
CA SER A 169 23.88 6.34 3.17
C SER A 169 25.23 6.09 2.51
N GLN A 170 25.23 5.47 1.31
CA GLN A 170 26.45 5.20 0.54
C GLN A 170 26.53 6.16 -0.66
N PRO A 171 27.69 6.83 -0.92
CA PRO A 171 27.84 7.81 -2.00
C PRO A 171 27.50 7.28 -3.40
N ASP A 172 27.84 6.03 -3.69
CA ASP A 172 27.52 5.41 -4.99
C ASP A 172 26.01 5.15 -5.16
N LYS A 173 25.32 4.79 -4.09
CA LYS A 173 23.87 4.63 -4.09
C LYS A 173 23.14 5.98 -4.23
N GLN A 174 23.68 7.04 -3.65
CA GLN A 174 23.13 8.38 -3.83
C GLN A 174 23.17 8.83 -5.31
N LYS A 175 24.25 8.53 -6.03
CA LYS A 175 24.33 8.80 -7.48
C LYS A 175 23.27 8.03 -8.27
N TYR A 176 23.05 6.77 -7.90
CA TYR A 176 22.03 5.93 -8.53
C TYR A 176 20.61 6.49 -8.28
N ILE A 177 20.29 6.85 -7.04
CA ILE A 177 19.00 7.46 -6.67
C ILE A 177 18.81 8.78 -7.43
N ASN A 178 19.83 9.64 -7.46
CA ASN A 178 19.75 10.92 -8.17
C ASN A 178 19.51 10.69 -9.68
N ALA A 179 20.20 9.71 -10.29
CA ALA A 179 19.98 9.38 -11.71
C ALA A 179 18.55 8.89 -11.99
N ILE A 180 17.94 8.15 -11.07
CA ILE A 180 16.52 7.77 -11.18
C ILE A 180 15.63 9.02 -11.10
N LEU A 181 15.84 9.88 -10.12
CA LEU A 181 15.04 11.10 -9.95
C LEU A 181 15.16 12.02 -11.15
N ASP A 182 16.37 12.25 -11.65
CA ASP A 182 16.65 13.07 -12.84
C ASP A 182 15.99 12.49 -14.12
N SER A 183 15.79 11.18 -14.18
CA SER A 183 15.16 10.53 -15.34
C SER A 183 13.63 10.55 -15.31
N ILE A 184 13.04 10.82 -14.15
CA ILE A 184 11.58 10.92 -13.97
C ILE A 184 11.10 12.37 -14.24
N ILE A 185 11.94 13.35 -13.95
CA ILE A 185 11.68 14.79 -14.13
C ILE A 185 11.86 15.20 -15.58
#